data_7705f49a5d449036b460318d7b4fcfd9
#
_entry.id   7705f49a5d449036b460318d7b4fcfd9
#
_cell.length_a   1.000
_cell.length_b   1.000
_cell.length_c   1.000
_cell.angle_alpha   90.00
_cell.angle_beta   90.00
_cell.angle_gamma   90.00
#
_symmetry.space_group_name_H-M   'P 1'
#
loop_
_entity.id
_entity.type
_entity.pdbx_description
1 polymer ?
#
loop_
_entity_poly.entity_id
_entity_poly.type
_entity_poly.pdbx_seq_one_letter_code
_entity_poly.pdbx_strand_id
1 'polypeptide(L)'
;CPVRWIGKTQMFLHDFQSSPHLLPVLIRQGSLGKSLPERDLLVSPNHRILVTAARTAWKSDEPEVLVAAKHLTTPGVQTVQSRGTTYVHFMCDRHEVVLANGAWTESFQPEDHSLKGIGNAQRLEIHELFPALKTAEGLAAYGAARPVAQPG
;
A
#
# COMPACT_ATOMS: atom_id res chain seq x y z
N CYS A 1 16.57 1.20 5.98
CA CYS A 1 15.99 -0.09 5.60
C CYS A 1 16.53 -0.50 4.22
N PRO A 2 17.35 -1.56 4.13
CA PRO A 2 17.82 -2.02 2.84
C PRO A 2 16.66 -2.62 2.02
N VAL A 3 16.55 -2.16 0.80
CA VAL A 3 15.53 -2.70 -0.13
C VAL A 3 16.03 -4.04 -0.66
N ARG A 4 15.22 -5.09 -0.50
CA ARG A 4 15.53 -6.45 -0.92
C ARG A 4 14.90 -6.83 -2.24
N TRP A 5 13.79 -6.20 -2.60
CA TRP A 5 13.06 -6.50 -3.83
C TRP A 5 12.30 -5.26 -4.30
N ILE A 6 12.26 -5.07 -5.61
CA ILE A 6 11.45 -4.03 -6.26
C ILE A 6 10.63 -4.70 -7.35
N GLY A 7 9.33 -4.48 -7.32
CA GLY A 7 8.41 -4.97 -8.32
C GLY A 7 7.61 -3.85 -8.96
N LYS A 8 7.13 -4.10 -10.16
CA LYS A 8 6.31 -3.15 -10.91
C LYS A 8 5.09 -3.87 -11.47
N THR A 9 3.95 -3.19 -11.44
CA THR A 9 2.74 -3.65 -12.10
C THR A 9 2.29 -2.53 -13.03
N GLN A 10 2.39 -2.77 -14.34
CA GLN A 10 1.95 -1.79 -15.33
C GLN A 10 0.47 -1.98 -15.61
N MET A 11 -0.28 -0.89 -15.47
CA MET A 11 -1.71 -0.85 -15.73
C MET A 11 -1.96 -0.07 -17.00
N PHE A 12 -2.82 -0.60 -17.86
CA PHE A 12 -3.22 0.03 -19.11
C PHE A 12 -4.67 0.48 -19.04
N LEU A 13 -5.09 1.31 -20.00
CA LEU A 13 -6.47 1.79 -20.04
C LEU A 13 -7.50 0.65 -19.97
N HIS A 14 -7.28 -0.44 -20.71
CA HIS A 14 -8.21 -1.56 -20.72
C HIS A 14 -8.31 -2.26 -19.37
N ASP A 15 -7.22 -2.24 -18.56
CA ASP A 15 -7.24 -2.82 -17.21
C ASP A 15 -8.18 -2.02 -16.32
N PHE A 16 -8.15 -0.69 -16.42
CA PHE A 16 -9.03 0.18 -15.64
C PHE A 16 -10.48 0.12 -16.11
N GLN A 17 -10.69 -0.09 -17.42
CA GLN A 17 -12.03 -0.27 -17.97
C GLN A 17 -12.67 -1.57 -17.46
N SER A 18 -11.89 -2.65 -17.38
CA SER A 18 -12.35 -3.94 -16.86
C SER A 18 -12.46 -3.97 -15.34
N SER A 19 -11.58 -3.26 -14.64
CA SER A 19 -11.47 -3.27 -13.19
C SER A 19 -11.29 -1.86 -12.64
N PRO A 20 -12.38 -1.05 -12.64
CA PRO A 20 -12.30 0.35 -12.17
C PRO A 20 -11.82 0.48 -10.71
N HIS A 21 -12.02 -0.55 -9.91
CA HIS A 21 -11.56 -0.56 -8.51
C HIS A 21 -10.04 -0.55 -8.37
N LEU A 22 -9.30 -0.72 -9.47
CA LEU A 22 -7.83 -0.64 -9.48
C LEU A 22 -7.29 0.73 -9.88
N LEU A 23 -8.19 1.69 -10.17
CA LEU A 23 -7.79 3.07 -10.47
C LEU A 23 -7.00 3.67 -9.31
N PRO A 24 -6.01 4.54 -9.62
CA PRO A 24 -5.20 5.14 -8.59
C PRO A 24 -5.99 6.10 -7.71
N VAL A 25 -5.50 6.25 -6.48
CA VAL A 25 -6.00 7.21 -5.51
C VAL A 25 -5.03 8.37 -5.43
N LEU A 26 -5.55 9.58 -5.61
CA LEU A 26 -4.77 10.81 -5.47
C LEU A 26 -4.92 11.32 -4.04
N ILE A 27 -3.79 11.52 -3.39
CA ILE A 27 -3.70 12.14 -2.06
C ILE A 27 -3.07 13.51 -2.27
N ARG A 28 -3.89 14.56 -2.19
CA ARG A 28 -3.43 15.93 -2.46
C ARG A 28 -2.53 16.42 -1.34
N GLN A 29 -1.61 17.32 -1.72
CA GLN A 29 -0.74 18.00 -0.77
C GLN A 29 -1.52 18.52 0.44
N GLY A 30 -1.02 18.22 1.62
CA GLY A 30 -1.60 18.69 2.88
C GLY A 30 -2.87 17.99 3.34
N SER A 31 -3.44 17.06 2.54
CA SER A 31 -4.73 16.44 2.87
C SER A 31 -4.70 15.52 4.09
N LEU A 32 -3.52 15.04 4.48
CA LEU A 32 -3.36 14.19 5.67
C LEU A 32 -3.13 14.99 6.95
N GLY A 33 -3.12 16.32 6.86
CA GLY A 33 -2.85 17.22 7.99
C GLY A 33 -1.37 17.52 8.17
N LYS A 34 -1.06 18.59 8.93
CA LYS A 34 0.31 19.05 9.20
C LYS A 34 1.13 19.26 7.91
N SER A 35 0.48 19.75 6.85
CA SER A 35 1.08 19.97 5.54
C SER A 35 1.59 18.68 4.87
N LEU A 36 1.06 17.54 5.24
CA LEU A 36 1.43 16.24 4.66
C LEU A 36 0.33 15.73 3.72
N PRO A 37 0.65 15.06 2.62
CA PRO A 37 2.01 14.93 2.06
C PRO A 37 2.53 16.30 1.59
N GLU A 38 3.84 16.39 1.42
CA GLU A 38 4.49 17.61 0.94
C GLU A 38 4.22 17.90 -0.52
N ARG A 39 3.83 16.89 -1.27
CA ARG A 39 3.43 16.94 -2.68
C ARG A 39 2.28 15.98 -2.88
N ASP A 40 1.53 16.21 -3.96
CA ASP A 40 0.49 15.25 -4.35
C ASP A 40 1.11 13.87 -4.52
N LEU A 41 0.44 12.86 -4.00
CA LEU A 41 0.89 11.47 -4.01
C LEU A 41 -0.16 10.62 -4.70
N LEU A 42 0.26 9.85 -5.69
CA LEU A 42 -0.62 8.93 -6.41
C LEU A 42 -0.22 7.50 -6.04
N VAL A 43 -1.18 6.75 -5.53
CA VAL A 43 -0.92 5.39 -5.04
C VAL A 43 -1.97 4.41 -5.54
N SER A 44 -1.67 3.12 -5.48
CA SER A 44 -2.66 2.10 -5.74
C SER A 44 -3.72 2.10 -4.63
N PRO A 45 -4.95 1.66 -4.92
CA PRO A 45 -6.03 1.73 -3.92
C PRO A 45 -5.79 0.90 -2.66
N ASN A 46 -5.03 -0.18 -2.78
CA ASN A 46 -4.71 -1.05 -1.64
C ASN A 46 -3.42 -0.65 -0.90
N HIS A 47 -2.69 0.34 -1.40
CA HIS A 47 -1.49 0.84 -0.74
C HIS A 47 -1.88 1.52 0.56
N ARG A 48 -1.25 1.13 1.67
CA ARG A 48 -1.61 1.62 2.99
C ARG A 48 -0.80 2.84 3.40
N ILE A 49 -1.50 3.76 4.02
CA ILE A 49 -0.93 5.02 4.51
C ILE A 49 -1.04 5.01 6.03
N LEU A 50 0.01 5.45 6.72
CA LEU A 50 0.01 5.57 8.17
C LEU A 50 -0.73 6.85 8.57
N VAL A 51 -1.77 6.69 9.37
CA VAL A 51 -2.57 7.82 9.86
C VAL A 51 -2.81 7.67 11.36
N THR A 52 -3.14 8.77 12.03
CA THR A 52 -3.57 8.68 13.42
C THR A 52 -4.97 8.11 13.48
N ALA A 53 -5.25 7.30 14.49
CA ALA A 53 -6.55 6.64 14.63
C ALA A 53 -7.71 7.65 14.68
N ALA A 54 -7.47 8.87 15.19
CA ALA A 54 -8.47 9.93 15.25
C ALA A 54 -8.94 10.42 13.87
N ARG A 55 -8.16 10.15 12.81
CA ARG A 55 -8.49 10.56 11.44
C ARG A 55 -9.21 9.48 10.64
N THR A 56 -9.47 8.34 11.26
CA THR A 56 -10.23 7.27 10.61
C THR A 56 -11.62 7.19 11.23
N ALA A 57 -12.58 6.72 10.42
CA ALA A 57 -13.91 6.43 10.93
C ALA A 57 -13.93 5.12 11.74
N TRP A 58 -12.80 4.43 11.81
CA TRP A 58 -12.69 3.12 12.43
C TRP A 58 -12.08 3.22 13.80
N LYS A 59 -12.66 2.48 14.72
CA LYS A 59 -12.16 2.43 16.10
C LYS A 59 -10.87 1.60 16.11
N SER A 60 -9.85 2.14 16.75
CA SER A 60 -8.62 1.44 17.03
C SER A 60 -8.11 1.89 18.39
N ASP A 61 -7.59 0.94 19.17
CA ASP A 61 -6.94 1.25 20.45
C ASP A 61 -5.52 1.77 20.23
N GLU A 62 -5.00 1.62 19.02
CA GLU A 62 -3.65 2.06 18.67
C GLU A 62 -3.66 3.51 18.17
N PRO A 63 -2.65 4.34 18.55
CA PRO A 63 -2.58 5.74 18.13
C PRO A 63 -2.33 5.91 16.64
N GLU A 64 -1.64 4.95 16.01
CA GLU A 64 -1.31 4.98 14.58
C GLU A 64 -1.74 3.68 13.93
N VAL A 65 -2.38 3.79 12.77
CA VAL A 65 -2.84 2.62 12.01
C VAL A 65 -2.53 2.80 10.53
N LEU A 66 -2.35 1.68 9.84
CA LEU A 66 -2.22 1.64 8.39
C LEU A 66 -3.61 1.48 7.77
N VAL A 67 -3.95 2.37 6.85
CA VAL A 67 -5.25 2.38 6.17
C VAL A 67 -5.03 2.33 4.67
N ALA A 68 -5.69 1.42 3.97
CA ALA A 68 -5.64 1.39 2.52
C ALA A 68 -6.14 2.71 1.95
N ALA A 69 -5.45 3.25 0.94
CA ALA A 69 -5.76 4.56 0.37
C ALA A 69 -7.23 4.67 -0.06
N LYS A 70 -7.81 3.60 -0.60
CA LYS A 70 -9.22 3.57 -1.01
C LYS A 70 -10.21 3.78 0.14
N HIS A 71 -9.77 3.58 1.36
CA HIS A 71 -10.60 3.72 2.55
C HIS A 71 -10.43 5.07 3.26
N LEU A 72 -9.55 5.93 2.77
CA LEU A 72 -9.38 7.26 3.33
C LEU A 72 -10.56 8.13 2.92
N THR A 73 -11.21 8.75 3.91
CA THR A 73 -12.37 9.62 3.70
C THR A 73 -12.05 11.10 3.85
N THR A 74 -10.77 11.42 4.03
CA THR A 74 -10.29 12.79 4.20
C THR A 74 -10.52 13.61 2.93
N PRO A 75 -10.99 14.86 3.02
CA PRO A 75 -11.06 15.75 1.87
C PRO A 75 -9.69 15.89 1.21
N GLY A 76 -9.65 15.87 -0.13
CA GLY A 76 -8.41 15.90 -0.89
C GLY A 76 -7.88 14.51 -1.24
N VAL A 77 -8.54 13.46 -0.80
CA VAL A 77 -8.22 12.08 -1.18
C VAL A 77 -9.34 11.54 -2.06
N GLN A 78 -9.02 11.14 -3.28
CA GLN A 78 -10.03 10.67 -4.21
C GLN A 78 -9.47 9.71 -5.26
N THR A 79 -10.30 8.80 -5.73
CA THR A 79 -9.99 7.97 -6.88
C THR A 79 -10.02 8.85 -8.13
N VAL A 80 -9.03 8.72 -8.99
CA VAL A 80 -8.92 9.53 -10.21
C VAL A 80 -8.90 8.65 -11.45
N GLN A 81 -9.38 9.20 -12.56
CA GLN A 81 -9.32 8.53 -13.85
C GLN A 81 -7.87 8.48 -14.34
N SER A 82 -7.52 7.39 -15.02
CA SER A 82 -6.17 7.22 -15.57
C SER A 82 -6.26 6.41 -16.87
N ARG A 83 -5.41 6.75 -17.82
CA ARG A 83 -5.25 5.99 -19.07
C ARG A 83 -4.16 4.93 -18.96
N GLY A 84 -3.42 4.95 -17.87
CA GLY A 84 -2.36 4.01 -17.59
C GLY A 84 -1.46 4.54 -16.50
N THR A 85 -0.88 3.63 -15.75
CA THR A 85 0.10 3.96 -14.70
C THR A 85 0.94 2.71 -14.39
N THR A 86 2.05 2.93 -13.71
CA THR A 86 2.87 1.83 -13.20
C THR A 86 2.89 1.92 -11.68
N TYR A 87 2.40 0.89 -11.02
CA TYR A 87 2.52 0.76 -9.57
C TYR A 87 3.85 0.11 -9.23
N VAL A 88 4.61 0.76 -8.38
CA VAL A 88 5.92 0.28 -7.94
C VAL A 88 5.84 -0.14 -6.48
N HIS A 89 6.38 -1.32 -6.19
CA HIS A 89 6.43 -1.88 -4.84
C HIS A 89 7.87 -2.21 -4.49
N PHE A 90 8.20 -2.18 -3.22
CA PHE A 90 9.49 -2.69 -2.75
C PHE A 90 9.32 -3.40 -1.41
N MET A 91 10.23 -4.34 -1.13
CA MET A 91 10.27 -5.05 0.14
C MET A 91 11.60 -4.84 0.83
N CYS A 92 11.53 -4.83 2.14
CA CYS A 92 12.67 -4.90 3.04
C CYS A 92 12.65 -6.27 3.74
N ASP A 93 13.59 -6.53 4.65
CA ASP A 93 13.61 -7.80 5.40
C ASP A 93 12.35 -7.98 6.26
N ARG A 94 11.72 -6.87 6.62
CA ARG A 94 10.44 -6.85 7.34
C ARG A 94 9.56 -5.75 6.76
N HIS A 95 8.28 -5.78 7.08
CA HIS A 95 7.35 -4.73 6.71
C HIS A 95 7.75 -3.42 7.39
N GLU A 96 7.93 -2.37 6.61
CA GLU A 96 8.44 -1.08 7.10
C GLU A 96 7.47 0.04 6.77
N VAL A 97 7.48 1.07 7.61
CA VAL A 97 6.84 2.35 7.33
C VAL A 97 7.91 3.28 6.79
N VAL A 98 7.68 3.82 5.60
CA VAL A 98 8.65 4.63 4.88
C VAL A 98 8.05 5.97 4.47
N LEU A 99 8.90 6.94 4.20
CA LEU A 99 8.46 8.27 3.81
C LEU A 99 8.42 8.39 2.29
N ALA A 100 7.25 8.74 1.74
CA ALA A 100 7.05 8.97 0.32
C ALA A 100 6.34 10.31 0.13
N ASN A 101 6.98 11.25 -0.56
CA ASN A 101 6.48 12.64 -0.74
C ASN A 101 6.06 13.28 0.58
N GLY A 102 6.76 12.98 1.67
CA GLY A 102 6.46 13.52 2.98
C GLY A 102 5.34 12.80 3.74
N ALA A 103 4.73 11.78 3.17
CA ALA A 103 3.72 10.96 3.84
C ALA A 103 4.31 9.63 4.28
N TRP A 104 3.90 9.15 5.44
CA TRP A 104 4.31 7.83 5.92
C TRP A 104 3.45 6.77 5.23
N THR A 105 4.10 5.88 4.50
CA THR A 105 3.47 4.80 3.75
C THR A 105 4.12 3.46 4.10
N GLU A 106 3.65 2.38 3.51
CA GLU A 106 4.20 1.05 3.76
C GLU A 106 5.11 0.56 2.64
N SER A 107 6.08 -0.29 2.99
CA SER A 107 6.71 -1.20 2.04
C SER A 107 5.71 -2.33 1.71
N PHE A 108 6.00 -3.11 0.65
CA PHE A 108 5.12 -4.22 0.29
C PHE A 108 5.06 -5.24 1.42
N GLN A 109 3.85 -5.59 1.85
CA GLN A 109 3.63 -6.65 2.82
C GLN A 109 3.20 -7.90 2.09
N PRO A 110 4.01 -8.98 2.09
CA PRO A 110 3.62 -10.23 1.48
C PRO A 110 2.54 -10.90 2.32
N GLU A 111 1.39 -11.06 1.70
CA GLU A 111 0.26 -11.80 2.25
C GLU A 111 -0.25 -12.68 1.11
N ASP A 112 -1.05 -13.67 1.42
CA ASP A 112 -1.62 -14.53 0.37
C ASP A 112 -2.33 -13.71 -0.71
N HIS A 113 -3.12 -12.73 -0.29
CA HIS A 113 -3.84 -11.82 -1.19
C HIS A 113 -2.92 -10.95 -2.03
N SER A 114 -1.92 -10.30 -1.40
CA SER A 114 -1.04 -9.37 -2.11
C SER A 114 -0.10 -10.10 -3.06
N LEU A 115 0.38 -11.29 -2.69
CA LEU A 115 1.24 -12.11 -3.55
C LEU A 115 0.52 -12.59 -4.80
N LYS A 116 -0.77 -12.86 -4.72
CA LYS A 116 -1.58 -13.22 -5.88
C LYS A 116 -1.76 -12.05 -6.84
N GLY A 117 -1.75 -10.84 -6.32
CA GLY A 117 -1.97 -9.62 -7.10
C GLY A 117 -0.78 -9.17 -7.96
N ILE A 118 0.43 -9.62 -7.67
CA ILE A 118 1.64 -9.16 -8.38
C ILE A 118 2.06 -10.02 -9.56
N GLY A 119 1.36 -11.13 -9.78
CA GLY A 119 1.69 -12.04 -10.86
C GLY A 119 2.77 -13.07 -10.51
N ASN A 120 2.85 -14.12 -11.35
CA ASN A 120 3.70 -15.28 -11.04
C ASN A 120 5.20 -14.98 -11.05
N ALA A 121 5.67 -14.21 -12.02
CA ALA A 121 7.11 -13.93 -12.14
C ALA A 121 7.64 -13.20 -10.91
N GLN A 122 6.93 -12.16 -10.47
CA GLN A 122 7.35 -11.38 -9.30
C GLN A 122 7.21 -12.19 -8.01
N ARG A 123 6.17 -13.01 -7.90
CA ARG A 123 5.99 -13.89 -6.75
C ARG A 123 7.13 -14.90 -6.63
N LEU A 124 7.59 -15.46 -7.76
CA LEU A 124 8.72 -16.36 -7.77
C LEU A 124 10.01 -15.67 -7.31
N GLU A 125 10.23 -14.42 -7.73
CA GLU A 125 11.37 -13.63 -7.28
C GLU A 125 11.37 -13.45 -5.76
N ILE A 126 10.20 -13.13 -5.19
CA ILE A 126 10.04 -12.97 -3.74
C ILE A 126 10.32 -14.28 -3.02
N HIS A 127 9.78 -15.40 -3.52
CA HIS A 127 10.00 -16.71 -2.92
C HIS A 127 11.45 -17.17 -2.99
N GLU A 128 12.19 -16.72 -3.99
CA GLU A 128 13.62 -16.99 -4.09
C GLU A 128 14.41 -16.23 -3.03
N LEU A 129 14.08 -14.95 -2.80
CA LEU A 129 14.72 -14.12 -1.80
C LEU A 129 14.29 -14.45 -0.37
N PHE A 130 13.05 -14.85 -0.20
CA PHE A 130 12.43 -15.13 1.09
C PHE A 130 11.71 -16.49 1.05
N PRO A 131 12.46 -17.61 1.07
CA PRO A 131 11.85 -18.95 0.96
C PRO A 131 10.80 -19.27 2.02
N ALA A 132 10.94 -18.68 3.21
CA ALA A 132 9.99 -18.89 4.31
C ALA A 132 8.57 -18.41 3.95
N LEU A 133 8.44 -17.46 3.03
CA LEU A 133 7.13 -16.93 2.63
C LEU A 133 6.29 -17.89 1.81
N LYS A 134 6.84 -19.04 1.42
CA LYS A 134 6.08 -20.11 0.77
C LYS A 134 5.10 -20.80 1.72
N THR A 135 5.31 -20.63 3.02
CA THR A 135 4.48 -21.26 4.05
C THR A 135 3.57 -20.24 4.75
N ALA A 136 2.44 -20.69 5.26
CA ALA A 136 1.54 -19.84 6.04
C ALA A 136 2.23 -19.30 7.30
N GLU A 137 3.09 -20.11 7.94
CA GLU A 137 3.85 -19.69 9.11
C GLU A 137 4.82 -18.58 8.80
N GLY A 138 5.54 -18.69 7.68
CA GLY A 138 6.49 -17.67 7.25
C GLY A 138 5.80 -16.37 6.87
N LEU A 139 4.65 -16.43 6.20
CA LEU A 139 3.86 -15.25 5.90
C LEU A 139 3.39 -14.55 7.18
N ALA A 140 2.91 -15.29 8.15
CA ALA A 140 2.49 -14.74 9.43
C ALA A 140 3.65 -14.10 10.19
N ALA A 141 4.84 -14.68 10.11
CA ALA A 141 6.04 -14.16 10.76
C ALA A 141 6.53 -12.84 10.16
N TYR A 142 6.17 -12.53 8.93
CA TYR A 142 6.50 -11.25 8.28
C TYR A 142 5.53 -10.13 8.68
N GLY A 143 4.85 -10.20 9.75
CA GLY A 143 3.77 -9.33 10.22
C GLY A 143 3.88 -7.84 9.89
N ALA A 144 2.78 -7.14 10.04
CA ALA A 144 2.69 -5.71 9.74
C ALA A 144 3.50 -4.86 10.73
N ALA A 145 4.13 -3.79 10.25
CA ALA A 145 4.89 -2.84 11.07
C ALA A 145 4.00 -2.06 12.04
N ARG A 146 2.73 -1.86 11.67
CA ARG A 146 1.72 -1.18 12.49
C ARG A 146 0.38 -1.90 12.32
N PRO A 147 -0.54 -1.75 13.26
CA PRO A 147 -1.89 -2.31 13.10
C PRO A 147 -2.57 -1.79 11.83
N VAL A 148 -3.29 -2.67 11.16
CA VAL A 148 -4.03 -2.36 9.94
C VAL A 148 -5.49 -2.15 10.30
N ALA A 149 -6.04 -0.98 9.94
CA ALA A 149 -7.45 -0.69 10.16
C ALA A 149 -8.31 -1.50 9.17
N GLN A 150 -9.36 -2.10 9.68
CA GLN A 150 -10.32 -2.85 8.87
C GLN A 150 -11.63 -2.06 8.80
N PRO A 151 -12.32 -2.07 7.66
CA PRO A 151 -13.67 -1.50 7.58
C PRO A 151 -14.56 -2.24 8.56
N GLY A 152 -15.14 -1.50 9.48
CA GLY A 152 -15.94 -2.03 10.56
C GLY A 152 -17.26 -2.63 10.16
#